data_20c61ca2cee1143fb38092f790d83309
#
_entry.id   20c61ca2cee1143fb38092f790d83309
#
_cell.length_a   1.000
_cell.length_b   1.000
_cell.length_c   1.000
_cell.angle_alpha   90.00
_cell.angle_beta   90.00
_cell.angle_gamma   90.00
#
_symmetry.space_group_name_H-M   'P 1'
#
loop_
_entity.id
_entity.type
_entity.pdbx_description
1 polymer ?
#
loop_
_entity_poly.entity_id
_entity_poly.type
_entity_poly.pdbx_seq_one_letter_code
_entity_poly.pdbx_strand_id
1 'polypeptide(L)'
;MSLELLEKIERIESGYGEKLNSPIDLDKIKSLSKNEINEVKIFIEQEYSRFLTKVNGLDFNGSVLYGLKTDDNCSAEVYDFFDYNNIWHEVEENKRFVFIGENNISWFVYNLSNDEYLELDMPSAEVVEKFNSLDDLLESFLSDAIEYAS
;
A
#
# COMPACT_ATOMS: atom_id res chain seq x y z
N MET A 1 2.11 4.44 12.45
CA MET A 1 3.09 3.76 11.58
C MET A 1 4.50 4.09 12.05
N SER A 2 5.38 3.11 12.05
CA SER A 2 6.76 3.31 12.49
C SER A 2 7.58 4.03 11.43
N LEU A 3 8.05 5.23 11.77
CA LEU A 3 9.00 5.97 10.93
C LEU A 3 10.37 5.30 10.89
N GLU A 4 10.72 4.58 11.95
CA GLU A 4 12.00 3.89 12.05
C GLU A 4 12.19 2.86 10.94
N LEU A 5 11.15 2.10 10.62
CA LEU A 5 11.23 1.08 9.56
C LEU A 5 11.37 1.74 8.18
N LEU A 6 10.65 2.84 7.93
CA LEU A 6 10.81 3.58 6.68
C LEU A 6 12.21 4.17 6.56
N GLU A 7 12.75 4.72 7.65
CA GLU A 7 14.11 5.26 7.65
C GLU A 7 15.14 4.17 7.39
N LYS A 8 14.90 2.98 7.93
CA LYS A 8 15.80 1.84 7.70
C LYS A 8 15.80 1.42 6.23
N ILE A 9 14.62 1.36 5.60
CA ILE A 9 14.50 1.06 4.17
C ILE A 9 15.19 2.15 3.35
N GLU A 10 14.98 3.41 3.71
CA GLU A 10 15.64 4.53 3.03
C GLU A 10 17.16 4.41 3.07
N ARG A 11 17.71 4.02 4.21
CA ARG A 11 19.17 3.81 4.34
C ARG A 11 19.65 2.67 3.44
N ILE A 12 18.89 1.57 3.37
CA ILE A 12 19.24 0.44 2.50
C ILE A 12 19.20 0.87 1.04
N GLU A 13 18.13 1.54 0.61
CA GLU A 13 17.98 2.01 -0.76
C GLU A 13 19.07 3.02 -1.13
N SER A 14 19.40 3.93 -0.22
CA SER A 14 20.47 4.91 -0.45
C SER A 14 21.81 4.26 -0.70
N GLY A 15 22.07 3.12 -0.06
CA GLY A 15 23.28 2.34 -0.28
C GLY A 15 23.41 1.80 -1.71
N TYR A 16 22.30 1.70 -2.42
CA TYR A 16 22.26 1.27 -3.83
C TYR A 16 22.01 2.44 -4.78
N GLY A 17 22.04 3.67 -4.29
CA GLY A 17 21.80 4.86 -5.11
C GLY A 17 20.33 5.13 -5.40
N GLU A 18 19.43 4.47 -4.68
CA GLU A 18 17.98 4.62 -4.85
C GLU A 18 17.38 5.53 -3.79
N LYS A 19 16.18 6.03 -4.07
CA LYS A 19 15.43 6.89 -3.16
C LYS A 19 14.01 6.38 -3.00
N LEU A 20 13.42 6.62 -1.84
CA LEU A 20 12.00 6.40 -1.66
C LEU A 20 11.19 7.40 -2.50
N ASN A 21 9.97 7.02 -2.87
CA ASN A 21 9.08 7.91 -3.61
C ASN A 21 8.79 9.16 -2.79
N SER A 22 8.68 10.29 -3.48
CA SER A 22 8.36 11.57 -2.83
C SER A 22 6.99 11.51 -2.17
N PRO A 23 6.82 12.18 -1.02
CA PRO A 23 5.49 12.29 -0.40
C PRO A 23 4.50 12.99 -1.33
N ILE A 24 3.22 12.72 -1.13
CA ILE A 24 2.14 13.39 -1.84
C ILE A 24 1.27 14.11 -0.80
N ASP A 25 0.90 15.35 -1.07
CA ASP A 25 0.13 16.12 -0.10
C ASP A 25 -1.37 15.77 -0.15
N LEU A 26 -2.09 16.15 0.89
CA LEU A 26 -3.50 15.80 1.04
C LEU A 26 -4.38 16.40 -0.05
N ASP A 27 -4.09 17.62 -0.49
CA ASP A 27 -4.87 18.27 -1.56
C ASP A 27 -4.72 17.50 -2.88
N LYS A 28 -3.50 17.04 -3.17
CA LYS A 28 -3.23 16.24 -4.37
C LYS A 28 -3.93 14.89 -4.27
N ILE A 29 -3.92 14.26 -3.11
CA ILE A 29 -4.64 13.00 -2.88
C ILE A 29 -6.11 13.17 -3.21
N LYS A 30 -6.74 14.21 -2.70
CA LYS A 30 -8.15 14.48 -2.96
C LYS A 30 -8.44 14.75 -4.43
N SER A 31 -7.55 15.47 -5.10
CA SER A 31 -7.65 15.74 -6.54
C SER A 31 -7.59 14.47 -7.36
N LEU A 32 -6.63 13.58 -7.07
CA LEU A 32 -6.44 12.34 -7.82
C LEU A 32 -7.56 11.33 -7.61
N SER A 33 -8.20 11.35 -6.43
CA SER A 33 -9.26 10.39 -6.10
C SER A 33 -10.66 10.81 -6.52
N LYS A 34 -10.80 12.00 -7.09
CA LYS A 34 -12.09 12.67 -7.33
C LYS A 34 -13.13 11.83 -8.08
N ASN A 35 -12.72 11.07 -9.10
CA ASN A 35 -13.63 10.32 -9.96
C ASN A 35 -13.52 8.80 -9.79
N GLU A 36 -12.94 8.36 -8.67
CA GLU A 36 -12.67 6.95 -8.45
C GLU A 36 -13.74 6.25 -7.62
N ILE A 37 -13.63 4.93 -7.48
CA ILE A 37 -14.58 4.12 -6.73
C ILE A 37 -14.66 4.63 -5.29
N ASN A 38 -15.89 4.89 -4.84
CA ASN A 38 -16.15 5.59 -3.59
C ASN A 38 -15.52 4.94 -2.36
N GLU A 39 -15.65 3.61 -2.21
CA GLU A 39 -15.10 2.89 -1.05
C GLU A 39 -13.58 2.98 -0.98
N VAL A 40 -12.92 2.84 -2.12
CA VAL A 40 -11.46 2.94 -2.21
C VAL A 40 -11.01 4.37 -1.94
N LYS A 41 -11.71 5.33 -2.52
CA LYS A 41 -11.45 6.76 -2.29
C LYS A 41 -11.53 7.14 -0.82
N ILE A 42 -12.60 6.71 -0.15
CA ILE A 42 -12.81 7.01 1.28
C ILE A 42 -11.67 6.39 2.11
N PHE A 43 -11.31 5.15 1.81
CA PHE A 43 -10.21 4.50 2.52
C PHE A 43 -8.91 5.28 2.39
N ILE A 44 -8.57 5.68 1.17
CA ILE A 44 -7.34 6.44 0.92
C ILE A 44 -7.35 7.75 1.70
N GLU A 45 -8.43 8.52 1.58
CA GLU A 45 -8.50 9.84 2.20
C GLU A 45 -8.53 9.79 3.72
N GLN A 46 -9.24 8.82 4.31
CA GLN A 46 -9.43 8.76 5.75
C GLN A 46 -8.39 7.94 6.49
N GLU A 47 -7.88 6.87 5.87
CA GLU A 47 -6.98 5.94 6.55
C GLU A 47 -5.55 5.95 6.02
N TYR A 48 -5.41 5.90 4.69
CA TYR A 48 -4.11 5.68 4.05
C TYR A 48 -3.33 6.96 3.75
N SER A 49 -3.99 8.12 3.79
CA SER A 49 -3.35 9.40 3.48
C SER A 49 -2.15 9.71 4.38
N ARG A 50 -2.21 9.26 5.64
CA ARG A 50 -1.11 9.45 6.58
C ARG A 50 0.17 8.78 6.10
N PHE A 51 0.06 7.61 5.48
CA PHE A 51 1.20 6.95 4.86
C PHE A 51 1.67 7.71 3.62
N LEU A 52 0.75 8.07 2.73
CA LEU A 52 1.07 8.74 1.47
C LEU A 52 1.74 10.11 1.67
N THR A 53 1.43 10.78 2.76
CA THR A 53 2.08 12.06 3.08
C THR A 53 3.51 11.90 3.57
N LYS A 54 3.95 10.67 3.80
CA LYS A 54 5.33 10.34 4.15
C LYS A 54 6.07 9.76 2.96
N VAL A 55 5.42 8.90 2.19
CA VAL A 55 5.98 8.26 1.01
C VAL A 55 4.83 7.83 0.10
N ASN A 56 4.94 8.11 -1.19
CA ASN A 56 3.89 7.79 -2.15
C ASN A 56 4.04 6.37 -2.67
N GLY A 57 3.66 5.41 -1.83
CA GLY A 57 3.81 4.01 -2.16
C GLY A 57 5.25 3.54 -1.98
N LEU A 58 5.46 2.26 -2.13
CA LEU A 58 6.76 1.63 -1.92
C LEU A 58 6.91 0.43 -2.84
N ASP A 59 8.09 0.27 -3.43
CA ASP A 59 8.50 -0.96 -4.11
C ASP A 59 9.90 -1.30 -3.62
N PHE A 60 9.97 -2.25 -2.71
CA PHE A 60 11.22 -2.63 -2.08
C PHE A 60 11.41 -4.15 -2.19
N ASN A 61 12.25 -4.57 -3.16
CA ASN A 61 12.58 -5.98 -3.39
C ASN A 61 11.34 -6.89 -3.54
N GLY A 62 10.34 -6.42 -4.29
CA GLY A 62 9.13 -7.19 -4.54
C GLY A 62 8.04 -7.02 -3.47
N SER A 63 8.32 -6.29 -2.41
CA SER A 63 7.31 -5.89 -1.42
C SER A 63 6.78 -4.53 -1.82
N VAL A 64 5.50 -4.48 -2.17
CA VAL A 64 4.88 -3.30 -2.79
C VAL A 64 3.73 -2.78 -1.93
N LEU A 65 3.77 -1.50 -1.60
CA LEU A 65 2.62 -0.77 -1.07
C LEU A 65 2.15 0.20 -2.14
N TYR A 66 0.85 0.19 -2.43
CA TYR A 66 0.31 1.02 -3.50
C TYR A 66 0.37 2.50 -3.15
N GLY A 67 0.56 3.33 -4.17
CA GLY A 67 0.55 4.77 -4.06
C GLY A 67 -0.39 5.37 -5.09
N LEU A 68 -0.22 6.65 -5.40
CA LEU A 68 -1.04 7.33 -6.38
C LEU A 68 -0.15 7.89 -7.48
N LYS A 69 -0.38 7.46 -8.72
CA LYS A 69 0.35 8.03 -9.86
C LYS A 69 -0.01 9.49 -10.02
N THR A 70 1.01 10.29 -10.28
CA THR A 70 0.86 11.72 -10.56
C THR A 70 1.32 11.98 -11.99
N ASP A 71 1.11 13.20 -12.47
CA ASP A 71 1.57 13.60 -13.80
C ASP A 71 3.08 13.82 -13.85
N ASP A 72 3.75 13.73 -12.71
CA ASP A 72 5.21 13.88 -12.62
C ASP A 72 5.92 12.64 -13.16
N ASN A 73 7.10 12.83 -13.71
CA ASN A 73 7.90 11.75 -14.27
C ASN A 73 8.30 10.68 -13.25
N CYS A 74 8.29 11.03 -11.97
CA CYS A 74 8.64 10.11 -10.89
C CYS A 74 7.59 9.04 -10.64
N SER A 75 6.40 9.19 -11.21
CA SER A 75 5.28 8.29 -10.97
C SER A 75 5.40 6.93 -11.66
N ALA A 76 6.39 6.76 -12.53
CA ALA A 76 6.56 5.51 -13.30
C ALA A 76 6.77 4.28 -12.41
N GLU A 77 7.29 4.46 -11.20
CA GLU A 77 7.57 3.37 -10.26
C GLU A 77 6.49 3.19 -9.21
N VAL A 78 5.41 3.96 -9.31
CA VAL A 78 4.29 3.85 -8.38
C VAL A 78 3.29 2.83 -8.90
N TYR A 79 2.95 1.85 -8.06
CA TYR A 79 1.87 0.92 -8.33
C TYR A 79 0.58 1.62 -7.91
N ASP A 80 -0.21 2.07 -8.89
CA ASP A 80 -1.36 2.94 -8.61
C ASP A 80 -2.45 2.22 -7.84
N PHE A 81 -2.85 2.80 -6.72
CA PHE A 81 -3.80 2.23 -5.79
C PHE A 81 -5.14 1.91 -6.47
N PHE A 82 -5.65 2.84 -7.28
CA PHE A 82 -6.93 2.64 -7.97
C PHE A 82 -6.83 1.59 -9.07
N ASP A 83 -5.77 1.65 -9.87
CA ASP A 83 -5.55 0.70 -10.96
C ASP A 83 -5.48 -0.74 -10.45
N TYR A 84 -4.71 -0.97 -9.39
CA TYR A 84 -4.56 -2.32 -8.84
C TYR A 84 -5.82 -2.81 -8.16
N ASN A 85 -6.56 -1.95 -7.47
CA ASN A 85 -7.84 -2.34 -6.92
C ASN A 85 -8.84 -2.68 -8.02
N ASN A 86 -8.84 -1.94 -9.13
CA ASN A 86 -9.69 -2.26 -10.27
C ASN A 86 -9.35 -3.64 -10.85
N ILE A 87 -8.06 -3.97 -10.94
CA ILE A 87 -7.61 -5.28 -11.41
C ILE A 87 -8.11 -6.40 -10.49
N TRP A 88 -7.84 -6.27 -9.18
CA TRP A 88 -8.23 -7.30 -8.22
C TRP A 88 -9.75 -7.44 -8.10
N HIS A 89 -10.48 -6.34 -8.27
CA HIS A 89 -11.96 -6.34 -8.22
C HIS A 89 -12.60 -6.95 -9.47
N GLU A 90 -11.84 -7.35 -10.48
CA GLU A 90 -12.37 -8.13 -11.59
C GLU A 90 -12.87 -9.50 -11.12
N VAL A 91 -12.34 -10.00 -10.01
CA VAL A 91 -12.85 -11.18 -9.32
C VAL A 91 -13.90 -10.71 -8.31
N GLU A 92 -15.15 -11.16 -8.47
CA GLU A 92 -16.28 -10.66 -7.68
C GLU A 92 -16.07 -10.76 -6.16
N GLU A 93 -15.50 -11.86 -5.69
CA GLU A 93 -15.25 -12.12 -4.27
C GLU A 93 -14.27 -11.09 -3.68
N ASN A 94 -13.42 -10.50 -4.51
CA ASN A 94 -12.42 -9.54 -4.06
C ASN A 94 -12.98 -8.14 -3.81
N LYS A 95 -14.21 -7.86 -4.26
CA LYS A 95 -14.82 -6.53 -4.09
C LYS A 95 -15.08 -6.16 -2.62
N ARG A 96 -15.06 -7.14 -1.74
CA ARG A 96 -15.18 -6.91 -0.29
C ARG A 96 -13.91 -6.30 0.32
N PHE A 97 -12.81 -6.30 -0.43
CA PHE A 97 -11.52 -5.83 0.05
C PHE A 97 -11.08 -4.54 -0.63
N VAL A 98 -10.41 -3.68 0.13
CA VAL A 98 -9.54 -2.65 -0.44
C VAL A 98 -8.12 -3.20 -0.37
N PHE A 99 -7.47 -3.37 -1.51
CA PHE A 99 -6.11 -3.91 -1.58
C PHE A 99 -5.12 -2.77 -1.34
N ILE A 100 -4.21 -2.97 -0.39
CA ILE A 100 -3.25 -1.97 0.08
C ILE A 100 -1.86 -2.22 -0.49
N GLY A 101 -1.51 -3.50 -0.63
CA GLY A 101 -0.21 -3.88 -1.13
C GLY A 101 -0.09 -5.37 -1.33
N GLU A 102 1.11 -5.80 -1.73
CA GLU A 102 1.38 -7.19 -2.03
C GLU A 102 2.87 -7.51 -1.93
N ASN A 103 3.17 -8.78 -1.75
CA ASN A 103 4.50 -9.31 -1.98
C ASN A 103 4.35 -10.57 -2.86
N ASN A 104 5.37 -11.41 -2.93
CA ASN A 104 5.32 -12.58 -3.85
C ASN A 104 4.33 -13.66 -3.40
N ILE A 105 3.88 -13.63 -2.16
CA ILE A 105 3.06 -14.71 -1.58
C ILE A 105 1.77 -14.23 -0.92
N SER A 106 1.60 -12.91 -0.75
CA SER A 106 0.47 -12.38 0.02
C SER A 106 -0.07 -11.09 -0.55
N TRP A 107 -1.38 -10.85 -0.31
CA TRP A 107 -2.02 -9.55 -0.42
C TRP A 107 -2.26 -8.98 0.97
N PHE A 108 -2.19 -7.65 1.08
CA PHE A 108 -2.50 -6.92 2.32
C PHE A 108 -3.72 -6.06 2.05
N VAL A 109 -4.79 -6.27 2.82
CA VAL A 109 -6.11 -5.73 2.50
C VAL A 109 -6.84 -5.19 3.73
N TYR A 110 -7.83 -4.34 3.45
CA TYR A 110 -8.84 -3.92 4.42
C TYR A 110 -10.17 -4.54 4.01
N ASN A 111 -10.84 -5.21 4.94
CA ASN A 111 -12.15 -5.83 4.68
C ASN A 111 -13.25 -4.83 4.97
N LEU A 112 -13.98 -4.42 3.93
CA LEU A 112 -15.05 -3.43 4.04
C LEU A 112 -16.23 -3.88 4.88
N SER A 113 -16.45 -5.20 4.98
CA SER A 113 -17.61 -5.74 5.68
C SER A 113 -17.49 -5.70 7.19
N ASN A 114 -16.28 -5.82 7.74
CA ASN A 114 -16.08 -5.97 9.17
C ASN A 114 -14.95 -5.13 9.73
N ASP A 115 -14.41 -4.20 8.93
CA ASP A 115 -13.33 -3.28 9.33
C ASP A 115 -12.05 -3.99 9.79
N GLU A 116 -11.77 -5.18 9.26
CA GLU A 116 -10.55 -5.92 9.59
C GLU A 116 -9.43 -5.63 8.60
N TYR A 117 -8.21 -5.58 9.11
CA TYR A 117 -6.99 -5.52 8.31
C TYR A 117 -6.38 -6.90 8.25
N LEU A 118 -6.09 -7.39 7.03
CA LEU A 118 -5.73 -8.79 6.82
C LEU A 118 -4.52 -8.95 5.90
N GLU A 119 -3.75 -10.00 6.16
CA GLU A 119 -2.85 -10.57 5.16
C GLU A 119 -3.52 -11.81 4.60
N LEU A 120 -3.61 -11.90 3.28
CA LEU A 120 -4.24 -13.01 2.57
C LEU A 120 -3.21 -13.77 1.74
N ASP A 121 -3.32 -15.09 1.72
CA ASP A 121 -2.52 -15.91 0.82
C ASP A 121 -2.85 -15.62 -0.64
N MET A 122 -1.83 -15.54 -1.47
CA MET A 122 -1.99 -15.36 -2.92
C MET A 122 -1.69 -16.69 -3.60
N PRO A 123 -2.61 -17.28 -4.39
CA PRO A 123 -3.86 -16.71 -4.88
C PRO A 123 -5.14 -17.16 -4.16
N SER A 124 -5.06 -17.95 -3.10
CA SER A 124 -6.25 -18.56 -2.47
C SER A 124 -7.12 -17.55 -1.73
N ALA A 125 -6.54 -16.42 -1.32
CA ALA A 125 -7.18 -15.40 -0.50
C ALA A 125 -7.59 -15.90 0.90
N GLU A 126 -6.97 -16.98 1.36
CA GLU A 126 -7.16 -17.44 2.73
C GLU A 126 -6.46 -16.50 3.70
N VAL A 127 -7.06 -16.25 4.86
CA VAL A 127 -6.49 -15.37 5.87
C VAL A 127 -5.24 -15.98 6.48
N VAL A 128 -4.11 -15.30 6.35
CA VAL A 128 -2.84 -15.69 6.96
C VAL A 128 -2.69 -15.01 8.33
N GLU A 129 -3.05 -13.73 8.41
CA GLU A 129 -2.91 -12.97 9.65
C GLU A 129 -3.94 -11.84 9.69
N LYS A 130 -4.36 -11.47 10.91
CA LYS A 130 -5.22 -10.33 11.17
C LYS A 130 -4.45 -9.29 11.96
N PHE A 131 -4.71 -8.02 11.64
CA PHE A 131 -4.08 -6.89 12.33
C PHE A 131 -5.16 -6.03 12.98
N ASN A 132 -4.82 -5.41 14.10
CA ASN A 132 -5.76 -4.57 14.84
C ASN A 132 -5.96 -3.18 14.22
N SER A 133 -5.03 -2.76 13.36
CA SER A 133 -5.06 -1.43 12.76
C SER A 133 -4.23 -1.42 11.47
N LEU A 134 -4.40 -0.36 10.68
CA LEU A 134 -3.54 -0.13 9.52
C LEU A 134 -2.09 0.02 9.94
N ASP A 135 -1.84 0.69 11.06
CA ASP A 135 -0.48 0.87 11.56
C ASP A 135 0.18 -0.48 11.85
N ASP A 136 -0.54 -1.41 12.46
CA ASP A 136 -0.02 -2.75 12.73
C ASP A 136 0.25 -3.52 11.44
N LEU A 137 -0.63 -3.41 10.45
CA LEU A 137 -0.43 -4.03 9.14
C LEU A 137 0.83 -3.49 8.48
N LEU A 138 0.98 -2.17 8.44
CA LEU A 138 2.14 -1.52 7.82
C LEU A 138 3.43 -1.85 8.54
N GLU A 139 3.40 -1.93 9.88
CA GLU A 139 4.53 -2.33 10.69
C GLU A 139 5.01 -3.73 10.33
N SER A 140 4.07 -4.67 10.27
CA SER A 140 4.37 -6.07 9.90
C SER A 140 4.89 -6.15 8.46
N PHE A 141 4.24 -5.45 7.54
CA PHE A 141 4.66 -5.42 6.13
C PHE A 141 6.09 -4.92 5.98
N LEU A 142 6.40 -3.78 6.59
CA LEU A 142 7.73 -3.17 6.48
C LEU A 142 8.80 -4.01 7.15
N SER A 143 8.49 -4.60 8.29
CA SER A 143 9.40 -5.49 9.00
C SER A 143 9.75 -6.71 8.16
N ASP A 144 8.75 -7.35 7.56
CA ASP A 144 8.95 -8.51 6.69
C ASP A 144 9.74 -8.13 5.42
N ALA A 145 9.45 -6.96 4.85
CA ALA A 145 10.16 -6.49 3.66
C ALA A 145 11.65 -6.33 3.92
N ILE A 146 12.00 -5.80 5.08
CA ILE A 146 13.41 -5.65 5.48
C ILE A 146 14.06 -7.02 5.69
N GLU A 147 13.35 -7.92 6.34
CA GLU A 147 13.85 -9.27 6.60
C GLU A 147 14.10 -10.04 5.30
N TYR A 148 13.18 -9.94 4.34
CA TYR A 148 13.33 -10.62 3.05
C TYR A 148 14.48 -10.04 2.22
N ALA A 149 14.87 -8.81 2.46
CA ALA A 149 15.96 -8.14 1.74
C ALA A 149 17.35 -8.51 2.28
N SER A 150 17.40 -9.11 3.47
CA SER A 150 18.69 -9.53 4.06
C SER A 150 19.02 -11.00 3.71
#